data_8cb1dd823b570f632f5ffffd76e6873d
#
_entry.id   8cb1dd823b570f632f5ffffd76e6873d
#
_cell.length_a   1.000
_cell.length_b   1.000
_cell.length_c   1.000
_cell.angle_alpha   90.00
_cell.angle_beta   90.00
_cell.angle_gamma   90.00
#
_symmetry.space_group_name_H-M   'P 1'
#
loop_
_entity.id
_entity.type
_entity.pdbx_description
1 polymer ?
#
loop_
_entity_poly.entity_id
_entity_poly.type
_entity_poly.pdbx_seq_one_letter_code
_entity_poly.pdbx_strand_id
1 'polypeptide(L)'
;MFETFSVPSFYVTTQNVLSIYASGRTTGLSCNLGNEVSTVVPVYEGYSIPHSITSLNLGGLNISEYLQKLLNQKGHSFTTPDEKETIRRIKEECSYVALDYDSEIQKAKSSEC
;
A
#
# COMPACT_ATOMS: atom_id res chain seq x y z
N MET A 1 -27.03 -10.54 7.02
CA MET A 1 -26.69 -10.99 5.66
C MET A 1 -27.84 -11.74 5.02
N PHE A 2 -28.31 -12.86 5.58
CA PHE A 2 -29.39 -13.66 4.96
C PHE A 2 -30.73 -12.97 4.95
N GLU A 3 -31.15 -12.36 6.05
CA GLU A 3 -32.47 -11.74 6.18
C GLU A 3 -32.58 -10.38 5.45
N THR A 4 -31.57 -9.53 5.54
CA THR A 4 -31.61 -8.18 4.97
C THR A 4 -31.19 -8.15 3.49
N PHE A 5 -30.14 -8.91 3.14
CA PHE A 5 -29.58 -8.91 1.79
C PHE A 5 -29.93 -10.14 0.97
N SER A 6 -30.68 -11.10 1.56
CA SER A 6 -31.16 -12.33 0.89
C SER A 6 -30.07 -13.07 0.12
N VAL A 7 -28.84 -13.12 0.68
CA VAL A 7 -27.73 -13.85 0.05
C VAL A 7 -27.90 -15.35 0.23
N PRO A 8 -27.70 -16.19 -0.81
CA PRO A 8 -27.86 -17.63 -0.72
C PRO A 8 -26.75 -18.30 0.10
N SER A 9 -25.55 -17.73 0.12
CA SER A 9 -24.42 -18.24 0.87
C SER A 9 -23.50 -17.09 1.30
N PHE A 10 -22.76 -17.30 2.39
CA PHE A 10 -21.85 -16.30 2.94
C PHE A 10 -20.61 -16.98 3.52
N TYR A 11 -19.45 -16.42 3.22
CA TYR A 11 -18.16 -16.89 3.71
C TYR A 11 -17.27 -15.72 4.07
N VAL A 12 -16.54 -15.83 5.18
CA VAL A 12 -15.58 -14.82 5.66
C VAL A 12 -14.21 -15.45 5.76
N THR A 13 -13.24 -14.81 5.13
CA THR A 13 -11.83 -15.20 5.23
C THR A 13 -10.94 -13.98 5.06
N THR A 14 -9.63 -14.17 5.16
CA THR A 14 -8.67 -13.08 5.02
C THR A 14 -8.61 -12.57 3.57
N GLN A 15 -8.36 -11.26 3.43
CA GLN A 15 -8.22 -10.59 2.14
C GLN A 15 -7.21 -11.29 1.21
N ASN A 16 -6.10 -11.76 1.77
CA ASN A 16 -5.03 -12.42 1.02
C ASN A 16 -5.50 -13.74 0.38
N VAL A 17 -6.30 -14.53 1.10
CA VAL A 17 -6.89 -15.78 0.56
C VAL A 17 -7.88 -15.46 -0.56
N LEU A 18 -8.74 -14.45 -0.35
CA LEU A 18 -9.71 -14.01 -1.36
C LEU A 18 -9.02 -13.49 -2.63
N SER A 19 -7.89 -12.80 -2.51
CA SER A 19 -7.11 -12.34 -3.66
C SER A 19 -6.59 -13.50 -4.51
N ILE A 20 -6.18 -14.59 -3.89
CA ILE A 20 -5.76 -15.81 -4.60
C ILE A 20 -6.96 -16.47 -5.29
N TYR A 21 -8.10 -16.57 -4.62
CA TYR A 21 -9.33 -17.09 -5.25
C TYR A 21 -9.79 -16.24 -6.43
N ALA A 22 -9.68 -14.90 -6.32
CA ALA A 22 -10.00 -13.99 -7.42
C ALA A 22 -9.12 -14.21 -8.66
N SER A 23 -7.89 -14.71 -8.48
CA SER A 23 -7.00 -15.10 -9.59
C SER A 23 -7.32 -16.49 -10.18
N GLY A 24 -8.36 -17.18 -9.70
CA GLY A 24 -8.73 -18.52 -10.12
C GLY A 24 -7.84 -19.63 -9.56
N ARG A 25 -7.08 -19.35 -8.51
CA ARG A 25 -6.16 -20.30 -7.88
C ARG A 25 -6.53 -20.55 -6.43
N THR A 26 -6.05 -21.66 -5.87
CA THR A 26 -6.22 -22.01 -4.44
C THR A 26 -4.89 -22.03 -3.69
N THR A 27 -3.77 -22.01 -4.43
CA THR A 27 -2.42 -22.04 -3.87
C THR A 27 -1.59 -20.93 -4.50
N GLY A 28 -0.85 -20.20 -3.69
CA GLY A 28 0.03 -19.13 -4.15
C GLY A 28 0.54 -18.25 -3.00
N LEU A 29 1.30 -17.22 -3.37
CA LEU A 29 1.77 -16.18 -2.46
C LEU A 29 1.00 -14.89 -2.74
N SER A 30 0.29 -14.40 -1.73
CA SER A 30 -0.39 -13.10 -1.79
C SER A 30 0.46 -12.04 -1.15
N CYS A 31 0.79 -11.02 -1.92
CA CYS A 31 1.50 -9.83 -1.45
C CYS A 31 0.54 -8.63 -1.54
N ASN A 32 0.11 -8.12 -0.41
CA ASN A 32 -0.81 -6.99 -0.31
C ASN A 32 -0.07 -5.76 0.21
N LEU A 33 0.06 -4.74 -0.62
CA LEU A 33 0.68 -3.46 -0.27
C LEU A 33 -0.43 -2.45 0.03
N GLY A 34 -0.75 -2.31 1.31
CA GLY A 34 -1.86 -1.47 1.78
C GLY A 34 -1.47 -0.04 2.10
N ASN A 35 -2.43 0.70 2.59
CA ASN A 35 -2.22 2.08 3.04
C ASN A 35 -1.46 2.15 4.38
N GLU A 36 -1.77 1.27 5.32
CA GLU A 36 -1.15 1.24 6.66
C GLU A 36 -0.15 0.11 6.80
N VAL A 37 -0.52 -1.08 6.34
CA VAL A 37 0.25 -2.32 6.53
C VAL A 37 0.41 -3.04 5.20
N SER A 38 1.61 -3.54 4.97
CA SER A 38 1.91 -4.46 3.88
C SER A 38 2.02 -5.88 4.43
N THR A 39 1.34 -6.83 3.79
CA THR A 39 1.31 -8.22 4.24
C THR A 39 1.69 -9.17 3.11
N VAL A 40 2.49 -10.17 3.45
CA VAL A 40 2.85 -11.28 2.57
C VAL A 40 2.35 -12.57 3.22
N VAL A 41 1.45 -13.25 2.53
CA VAL A 41 0.77 -14.42 3.07
C VAL A 41 0.89 -15.58 2.06
N PRO A 42 1.56 -16.66 2.42
CA PRO A 42 1.51 -17.90 1.66
C PRO A 42 0.19 -18.63 1.93
N VAL A 43 -0.45 -19.07 0.87
CA VAL A 43 -1.72 -19.80 0.90
C VAL A 43 -1.53 -21.13 0.17
N TYR A 44 -1.93 -22.21 0.82
CA TYR A 44 -1.92 -23.57 0.26
C TYR A 44 -3.31 -24.18 0.35
N GLU A 45 -3.88 -24.55 -0.79
CA GLU A 45 -5.25 -25.11 -0.91
C GLU A 45 -6.32 -24.30 -0.15
N GLY A 46 -6.23 -22.98 -0.17
CA GLY A 46 -7.15 -22.08 0.51
C GLY A 46 -6.81 -21.80 1.98
N TYR A 47 -5.77 -22.42 2.53
CA TYR A 47 -5.33 -22.18 3.90
C TYR A 47 -4.09 -21.29 3.95
N SER A 48 -4.18 -20.18 4.69
CA SER A 48 -3.00 -19.39 5.00
C SER A 48 -2.11 -20.14 5.99
N ILE A 49 -0.79 -20.10 5.79
CA ILE A 49 0.19 -20.74 6.66
C ILE A 49 0.59 -19.72 7.76
N PRO A 50 0.07 -19.84 9.00
CA PRO A 50 0.14 -18.74 9.99
C PRO A 50 1.57 -18.34 10.38
N HIS A 51 2.46 -19.31 10.55
CA HIS A 51 3.85 -19.07 10.97
C HIS A 51 4.75 -18.49 9.87
N SER A 52 4.25 -18.43 8.63
CA SER A 52 4.96 -17.85 7.49
C SER A 52 4.34 -16.53 7.01
N ILE A 53 3.35 -16.01 7.75
CA ILE A 53 2.79 -14.69 7.47
C ILE A 53 3.79 -13.63 7.89
N THR A 54 4.17 -12.77 6.95
CA THR A 54 5.00 -11.61 7.23
C THR A 54 4.18 -10.35 7.08
N SER A 55 4.22 -9.49 8.08
CA SER A 55 3.60 -8.17 8.03
C SER A 55 4.63 -7.08 8.31
N LEU A 56 4.58 -6.03 7.50
CA LEU A 56 5.42 -4.86 7.59
C LEU A 56 4.52 -3.65 7.87
N ASN A 57 4.81 -2.92 8.95
CA ASN A 57 4.13 -1.66 9.24
C ASN A 57 4.68 -0.55 8.33
N LEU A 58 4.60 -0.79 7.04
CA LEU A 58 4.99 0.13 5.98
C LEU A 58 3.91 0.13 4.91
N GLY A 59 3.32 1.28 4.69
CA GLY A 59 2.24 1.45 3.73
C GLY A 59 2.26 2.83 3.09
N GLY A 60 1.24 3.11 2.29
CA GLY A 60 1.08 4.39 1.61
C GLY A 60 1.02 5.59 2.55
N LEU A 61 0.52 5.40 3.77
CA LEU A 61 0.45 6.44 4.79
C LEU A 61 1.86 6.86 5.24
N ASN A 62 2.75 5.92 5.52
CA ASN A 62 4.12 6.20 5.93
C ASN A 62 4.89 6.96 4.84
N ILE A 63 4.65 6.62 3.56
CA ILE A 63 5.23 7.35 2.43
C ILE A 63 4.70 8.79 2.38
N SER A 64 3.41 9.00 2.61
CA SER A 64 2.81 10.34 2.67
C SER A 64 3.37 11.17 3.83
N GLU A 65 3.54 10.57 5.01
CA GLU A 65 4.15 11.22 6.18
C GLU A 65 5.62 11.59 5.93
N TYR A 66 6.35 10.72 5.26
CA TYR A 66 7.73 11.01 4.89
C TYR A 66 7.82 12.14 3.86
N LEU A 67 6.94 12.16 2.86
CA LEU A 67 6.83 13.26 1.90
C LEU A 67 6.49 14.58 2.61
N GLN A 68 5.54 14.56 3.55
CA GLN A 68 5.20 15.72 4.39
C GLN A 68 6.43 16.24 5.13
N LYS A 69 7.23 15.35 5.71
CA LYS A 69 8.46 15.71 6.41
C LYS A 69 9.46 16.40 5.48
N LEU A 70 9.64 15.88 4.26
CA LEU A 70 10.54 16.47 3.27
C LEU A 70 10.06 17.85 2.81
N LEU A 71 8.77 18.03 2.57
CA LEU A 71 8.17 19.32 2.19
C LEU A 71 8.30 20.34 3.32
N ASN A 72 8.08 19.94 4.56
CA ASN A 72 8.26 20.81 5.72
C ASN A 72 9.74 21.28 5.86
N GLN A 73 10.70 20.43 5.56
CA GLN A 73 12.12 20.80 5.55
C GLN A 73 12.47 21.83 4.47
N LYS A 74 11.73 21.81 3.35
CA LYS A 74 11.86 22.81 2.27
C LYS A 74 11.05 24.11 2.53
N GLY A 75 10.42 24.24 3.68
CA GLY A 75 9.69 25.45 4.10
C GLY A 75 8.21 25.46 3.78
N HIS A 76 7.66 24.36 3.26
CA HIS A 76 6.23 24.20 3.02
C HIS A 76 5.61 23.46 4.20
N SER A 77 4.88 24.13 5.07
CA SER A 77 4.23 23.50 6.22
C SER A 77 2.82 23.03 5.85
N PHE A 78 2.58 21.75 6.05
CA PHE A 78 1.29 21.11 5.87
C PHE A 78 0.86 20.50 7.20
N THR A 79 -0.14 21.06 7.86
CA THR A 79 -0.57 20.68 9.22
C THR A 79 -2.03 20.30 9.32
N THR A 80 -2.88 20.84 8.44
CA THR A 80 -4.33 20.61 8.46
C THR A 80 -4.69 19.27 7.81
N PRO A 81 -5.84 18.66 8.14
CA PRO A 81 -6.33 17.44 7.49
C PRO A 81 -6.48 17.57 5.97
N ASP A 82 -6.95 18.71 5.48
CA ASP A 82 -7.13 18.99 4.04
C ASP A 82 -5.78 19.06 3.32
N GLU A 83 -4.77 19.61 3.99
CA GLU A 83 -3.39 19.64 3.47
C GLU A 83 -2.77 18.25 3.39
N LYS A 84 -3.09 17.34 4.32
CA LYS A 84 -2.67 15.94 4.26
C LYS A 84 -3.26 15.21 3.05
N GLU A 85 -4.51 15.51 2.71
CA GLU A 85 -5.13 14.99 1.49
C GLU A 85 -4.42 15.52 0.24
N THR A 86 -4.01 16.78 0.25
CA THR A 86 -3.20 17.38 -0.83
C THR A 86 -1.86 16.66 -0.98
N ILE A 87 -1.17 16.34 0.12
CA ILE A 87 0.07 15.55 0.10
C ILE A 87 -0.16 14.16 -0.49
N ARG A 88 -1.28 13.52 -0.14
CA ARG A 88 -1.64 12.22 -0.72
C ARG A 88 -1.80 12.31 -2.24
N ARG A 89 -2.48 13.34 -2.74
CA ARG A 89 -2.63 13.59 -4.17
C ARG A 89 -1.30 13.87 -4.86
N ILE A 90 -0.44 14.70 -4.26
CA ILE A 90 0.91 14.97 -4.79
C ILE A 90 1.70 13.66 -4.90
N LYS A 91 1.65 12.81 -3.86
CA LYS A 91 2.28 11.50 -3.91
C LYS A 91 1.76 10.64 -5.07
N GLU A 92 0.46 10.57 -5.26
CA GLU A 92 -0.17 9.71 -6.27
C GLU A 92 0.07 10.22 -7.71
N GLU A 93 0.10 11.54 -7.91
CA GLU A 93 0.23 12.16 -9.23
C GLU A 93 1.70 12.40 -9.64
N CYS A 94 2.57 12.73 -8.68
CA CYS A 94 3.94 13.18 -8.98
C CYS A 94 5.02 12.16 -8.63
N SER A 95 4.72 11.17 -7.77
CA SER A 95 5.74 10.20 -7.34
C SER A 95 5.81 9.01 -8.30
N TYR A 96 7.02 8.54 -8.55
CA TYR A 96 7.29 7.36 -9.36
C TYR A 96 8.46 6.55 -8.76
N VAL A 97 8.59 5.31 -9.17
CA VAL A 97 9.71 4.45 -8.79
C VAL A 97 10.83 4.60 -9.80
N ALA A 98 11.98 5.08 -9.36
CA ALA A 98 13.15 5.23 -10.20
C ALA A 98 13.72 3.87 -10.63
N LEU A 99 14.08 3.72 -11.90
CA LEU A 99 14.81 2.54 -12.38
C LEU A 99 16.28 2.55 -11.91
N ASP A 100 16.90 3.73 -11.89
CA ASP A 100 18.22 3.98 -11.36
C ASP A 100 18.16 5.19 -10.43
N TYR A 101 18.21 4.92 -9.14
CA TYR A 101 18.04 5.92 -8.08
C TYR A 101 19.15 6.98 -8.08
N ASP A 102 20.40 6.55 -8.29
CA ASP A 102 21.55 7.46 -8.23
C ASP A 102 21.54 8.47 -9.39
N SER A 103 21.19 8.01 -10.58
CA SER A 103 21.08 8.90 -11.75
C SER A 103 19.93 9.90 -11.61
N GLU A 104 18.79 9.50 -11.04
CA GLU A 104 17.66 10.40 -10.80
C GLU A 104 17.97 11.46 -9.74
N ILE A 105 18.69 11.11 -8.67
CA ILE A 105 19.15 12.09 -7.69
C ILE A 105 20.11 13.12 -8.32
N GLN A 106 21.01 12.66 -9.19
CA GLN A 106 21.93 13.59 -9.87
C GLN A 106 21.19 14.57 -10.78
N LYS A 107 20.19 14.09 -11.53
CA LYS A 107 19.31 14.94 -12.36
C LYS A 107 18.55 15.94 -11.49
N ALA A 108 17.97 15.50 -10.37
CA ALA A 108 17.24 16.38 -9.46
C ALA A 108 18.13 17.51 -8.92
N LYS A 109 19.38 17.21 -8.55
CA LYS A 109 20.35 18.21 -8.11
C LYS A 109 20.77 19.18 -9.21
N SER A 110 20.82 18.74 -10.46
CA SER A 110 21.17 19.60 -11.60
C SER A 110 20.00 20.47 -12.08
N SER A 111 18.77 20.11 -11.76
CA SER A 111 17.58 20.91 -12.12
C SER A 111 17.19 21.93 -11.04
N GLU A 112 17.82 21.93 -9.88
CA GLU A 112 17.65 22.95 -8.83
C GLU A 112 18.61 24.16 -9.01
N CYS A 113 19.35 24.28 -10.11
CA CYS A 113 20.18 25.44 -10.48
C CYS A 113 19.48 26.35 -11.48
#